data_1dc16be26048ee15f640a69fe2c415d4
#
_entry.id   1dc16be26048ee15f640a69fe2c415d4
#
_cell.length_a   1.000
_cell.length_b   1.000
_cell.length_c   1.000
_cell.angle_alpha   90.00
_cell.angle_beta   90.00
_cell.angle_gamma   90.00
#
_symmetry.space_group_name_H-M   'P 1'
#
loop_
_entity.id
_entity.type
_entity.pdbx_description
1 polymer ?
#
loop_
_entity_poly.entity_id
_entity_poly.type
_entity_poly.pdbx_seq_one_letter_code
_entity_poly.pdbx_strand_id
1 'polypeptide(L)'
;KEGIQKLWEAVKDDPKAGIAVSKIYFTPGLEFHRKSHSKSEKGKVLWYAGGSIDWPNLVAYHRGVDEVDRGQFDNQKTCDFATGCALFVKRVVTEHIGILDKKFFLYSEDVDFSLRAKKAGYNILFVPESIVWHMNGGSVSGGAGSKLQQYYQTRNRILISIRYGSFRNKLTALRFAINTFLNGSDAERKGVMDFFLMRFGKQPIV
;
A
#
# COMPACT_ATOMS: atom_id res chain seq x y z
N LYS A 1 3.32 13.37 18.77
CA LYS A 1 1.98 13.47 19.42
C LYS A 1 0.98 14.23 18.54
N GLU A 2 1.38 15.34 17.93
CA GLU A 2 0.50 16.17 17.08
C GLU A 2 -0.04 15.43 15.84
N GLY A 3 0.75 14.58 15.20
CA GLY A 3 0.32 13.83 14.02
C GLY A 3 -0.88 12.91 14.30
N ILE A 4 -0.85 12.18 15.41
CA ILE A 4 -1.97 11.30 15.80
C ILE A 4 -3.22 12.12 16.12
N GLN A 5 -3.06 13.28 16.77
CA GLN A 5 -4.18 14.16 17.06
C GLN A 5 -4.84 14.65 15.76
N LYS A 6 -4.07 15.07 14.76
CA LYS A 6 -4.60 15.49 13.46
C LYS A 6 -5.37 14.37 12.74
N LEU A 7 -4.88 13.13 12.81
CA LEU A 7 -5.61 11.98 12.27
C LEU A 7 -6.94 11.74 12.99
N TRP A 8 -6.95 11.84 14.31
CA TRP A 8 -8.17 11.72 15.10
C TRP A 8 -9.18 12.85 14.78
N GLU A 9 -8.72 14.09 14.75
CA GLU A 9 -9.56 15.25 14.44
C GLU A 9 -10.20 15.13 13.04
N ALA A 10 -9.47 14.60 12.06
CA ALA A 10 -9.98 14.39 10.71
C ALA A 10 -11.14 13.40 10.63
N VAL A 11 -11.23 12.43 11.54
CA VAL A 11 -12.24 11.36 11.46
C VAL A 11 -13.31 11.41 12.55
N LYS A 12 -13.08 12.14 13.66
CA LYS A 12 -13.92 12.03 14.88
C LYS A 12 -15.40 12.31 14.63
N ASP A 13 -15.71 13.33 13.85
CA ASP A 13 -17.07 13.86 13.68
C ASP A 13 -17.79 13.29 12.43
N ASP A 14 -17.09 12.63 11.53
CA ASP A 14 -17.67 11.99 10.35
C ASP A 14 -17.82 10.48 10.59
N PRO A 15 -19.04 9.93 10.70
CA PRO A 15 -19.27 8.50 10.90
C PRO A 15 -18.78 7.65 9.71
N LYS A 16 -18.68 8.23 8.50
CA LYS A 16 -18.15 7.55 7.31
C LYS A 16 -16.63 7.57 7.24
N ALA A 17 -15.95 8.51 7.90
CA ALA A 17 -14.50 8.55 7.95
C ALA A 17 -13.99 7.46 8.91
N GLY A 18 -13.65 6.30 8.38
CA GLY A 18 -13.23 5.14 9.17
C GLY A 18 -11.72 5.03 9.36
N ILE A 19 -10.97 5.50 8.39
CA ILE A 19 -9.50 5.40 8.32
C ILE A 19 -8.92 6.77 7.97
N ALA A 20 -7.80 7.13 8.59
CA ALA A 20 -6.99 8.29 8.22
C ALA A 20 -5.53 7.88 8.06
N VAL A 21 -4.83 8.50 7.13
CA VAL A 21 -3.43 8.20 6.83
C VAL A 21 -2.62 9.49 6.69
N SER A 22 -1.40 9.47 7.21
CA SER A 22 -0.47 10.59 7.19
C SER A 22 0.16 10.81 5.81
N LYS A 23 0.64 12.04 5.58
CA LYS A 23 1.67 12.34 4.59
C LYS A 23 2.99 11.76 5.10
N ILE A 24 3.68 10.99 4.25
CA ILE A 24 4.91 10.31 4.66
C ILE A 24 6.05 10.75 3.75
N TYR A 25 7.12 11.23 4.36
CA TYR A 25 8.36 11.55 3.67
C TYR A 25 9.39 10.44 3.85
N PHE A 26 10.35 10.37 2.93
CA PHE A 26 11.58 9.66 3.22
C PHE A 26 12.33 10.33 4.37
N THR A 27 12.97 9.55 5.22
CA THR A 27 13.89 10.08 6.24
C THR A 27 15.03 10.83 5.55
N PRO A 28 15.41 12.03 6.03
CA PRO A 28 16.48 12.82 5.45
C PRO A 28 17.78 12.01 5.25
N GLY A 29 18.27 11.97 4.01
CA GLY A 29 19.46 11.21 3.64
C GLY A 29 19.20 9.75 3.24
N LEU A 30 17.95 9.29 3.29
CA LEU A 30 17.53 7.96 2.83
C LEU A 30 16.58 8.05 1.62
N GLU A 31 16.59 9.18 0.92
CA GLU A 31 15.86 9.41 -0.32
C GLU A 31 16.63 8.81 -1.51
N PHE A 32 16.47 7.53 -1.76
CA PHE A 32 17.27 6.88 -2.80
C PHE A 32 16.47 5.98 -3.73
N HIS A 33 15.17 6.23 -3.88
CA HIS A 33 14.36 5.30 -4.65
C HIS A 33 14.69 5.33 -6.15
N ARG A 34 14.50 6.45 -6.84
CA ARG A 34 14.75 6.57 -8.29
C ARG A 34 15.56 7.80 -8.71
N LYS A 35 15.63 8.81 -7.85
CA LYS A 35 16.26 10.09 -8.15
C LYS A 35 17.23 10.48 -7.04
N SER A 36 18.28 11.19 -7.40
CA SER A 36 19.12 11.90 -6.43
C SER A 36 18.51 13.27 -6.12
N HIS A 37 18.47 13.63 -4.85
CA HIS A 37 17.90 14.89 -4.37
C HIS A 37 18.99 15.80 -3.80
N SER A 38 18.85 17.10 -4.02
CA SER A 38 19.74 18.12 -3.46
C SER A 38 19.64 18.17 -1.92
N LYS A 39 20.64 18.77 -1.28
CA LYS A 39 20.64 18.93 0.19
C LYS A 39 19.43 19.71 0.70
N SER A 40 18.91 20.68 -0.06
CA SER A 40 17.74 21.50 0.30
C SER A 40 16.41 20.76 0.15
N GLU A 41 16.38 19.67 -0.59
CA GLU A 41 15.20 18.82 -0.83
C GLU A 41 15.08 17.66 0.17
N LYS A 42 16.20 17.31 0.84
CA LYS A 42 16.22 16.23 1.83
C LYS A 42 15.20 16.44 2.94
N GLY A 43 14.46 15.38 3.27
CA GLY A 43 13.37 15.41 4.24
C GLY A 43 12.06 16.02 3.74
N LYS A 44 12.01 16.46 2.46
CA LYS A 44 10.81 16.93 1.78
C LYS A 44 10.40 16.04 0.61
N VAL A 45 11.09 14.94 0.41
CA VAL A 45 10.77 13.98 -0.66
C VAL A 45 9.70 13.04 -0.16
N LEU A 46 8.62 12.96 -0.90
CA LEU A 46 7.46 12.15 -0.55
C LEU A 46 7.75 10.66 -0.75
N TRP A 47 7.41 9.88 0.25
CA TRP A 47 7.29 8.44 0.15
C TRP A 47 5.83 8.04 -0.12
N TYR A 48 4.87 8.83 0.45
CA TYR A 48 3.45 8.58 0.28
C TYR A 48 2.63 9.86 0.51
N ALA A 49 1.79 10.19 -0.45
CA ALA A 49 0.79 11.26 -0.37
C ALA A 49 -0.61 10.73 -0.72
N GLY A 50 -0.99 9.61 -0.09
CA GLY A 50 -2.20 8.86 -0.39
C GLY A 50 -1.97 7.71 -1.36
N GLY A 51 -2.71 6.62 -1.20
CA GLY A 51 -2.66 5.46 -2.07
C GLY A 51 -3.67 5.53 -3.20
N SER A 52 -3.29 5.08 -4.40
CA SER A 52 -4.17 4.94 -5.55
C SER A 52 -4.06 3.54 -6.16
N ILE A 53 -5.13 3.07 -6.79
CA ILE A 53 -5.18 1.76 -7.43
C ILE A 53 -5.44 1.95 -8.93
N ASP A 54 -4.46 1.57 -9.73
CA ASP A 54 -4.60 1.45 -11.18
C ASP A 54 -5.17 0.06 -11.50
N TRP A 55 -6.48 -0.03 -11.58
CA TRP A 55 -7.17 -1.29 -11.84
C TRP A 55 -6.86 -1.89 -13.22
N PRO A 56 -6.78 -1.13 -14.32
CA PRO A 56 -6.35 -1.64 -15.63
C PRO A 56 -5.00 -2.35 -15.59
N ASN A 57 -4.04 -1.79 -14.86
CA ASN A 57 -2.69 -2.35 -14.71
C ASN A 57 -2.51 -3.20 -13.45
N LEU A 58 -3.54 -3.34 -12.61
CA LEU A 58 -3.53 -4.10 -11.36
C LEU A 58 -2.44 -3.65 -10.38
N VAL A 59 -2.19 -2.36 -10.29
CA VAL A 59 -1.11 -1.79 -9.46
C VAL A 59 -1.70 -0.88 -8.39
N ALA A 60 -1.42 -1.18 -7.13
CA ALA A 60 -1.57 -0.23 -6.04
C ALA A 60 -0.25 0.55 -5.90
N TYR A 61 -0.33 1.87 -5.87
CA TYR A 61 0.85 2.72 -5.82
C TYR A 61 0.66 3.93 -4.88
N HIS A 62 1.78 4.44 -4.39
CA HIS A 62 1.83 5.65 -3.57
C HIS A 62 1.85 6.88 -4.48
N ARG A 63 0.90 7.80 -4.29
CA ARG A 63 0.94 9.10 -4.98
C ARG A 63 2.16 9.89 -4.51
N GLY A 64 2.77 10.60 -5.43
CA GLY A 64 3.87 11.51 -5.15
C GLY A 64 5.19 10.86 -4.77
N VAL A 65 5.33 9.53 -4.84
CA VAL A 65 6.59 8.87 -4.50
C VAL A 65 7.76 9.43 -5.34
N ASP A 66 8.88 9.77 -4.69
CA ASP A 66 10.06 10.44 -5.27
C ASP A 66 9.83 11.90 -5.74
N GLU A 67 8.69 12.50 -5.45
CA GLU A 67 8.46 13.91 -5.71
C GLU A 67 8.88 14.76 -4.50
N VAL A 68 9.46 15.94 -4.78
CA VAL A 68 9.66 16.95 -3.74
C VAL A 68 8.32 17.57 -3.40
N ASP A 69 7.95 17.58 -2.13
CA ASP A 69 6.70 18.21 -1.68
C ASP A 69 6.79 19.74 -1.81
N ARG A 70 5.82 20.27 -2.55
CA ARG A 70 5.60 21.71 -2.76
C ARG A 70 4.16 22.09 -2.43
N GLY A 71 3.45 21.25 -1.68
CA GLY A 71 2.03 21.42 -1.37
C GLY A 71 1.08 20.87 -2.44
N GLN A 72 1.59 20.19 -3.47
CA GLN A 72 0.78 19.70 -4.61
C GLN A 72 -0.29 18.67 -4.22
N PHE A 73 -0.18 18.07 -3.03
CA PHE A 73 -1.17 17.10 -2.51
C PHE A 73 -1.95 17.60 -1.30
N ASP A 74 -1.76 18.84 -0.85
CA ASP A 74 -2.37 19.35 0.39
C ASP A 74 -3.90 19.49 0.31
N ASN A 75 -4.45 19.62 -0.90
CA ASN A 75 -5.90 19.67 -1.14
C ASN A 75 -6.54 18.28 -1.33
N GLN A 76 -5.77 17.20 -1.34
CA GLN A 76 -6.29 15.84 -1.48
C GLN A 76 -6.86 15.37 -0.14
N LYS A 77 -8.13 14.96 -0.12
CA LYS A 77 -8.80 14.54 1.12
C LYS A 77 -9.03 13.03 1.21
N THR A 78 -9.09 12.33 0.09
CA THR A 78 -9.37 10.90 0.05
C THR A 78 -8.33 10.12 -0.75
N CYS A 79 -8.21 8.82 -0.46
CA CYS A 79 -7.37 7.91 -1.21
C CYS A 79 -8.03 6.53 -1.36
N ASP A 80 -7.47 5.69 -2.22
CA ASP A 80 -8.02 4.34 -2.45
C ASP A 80 -7.59 3.37 -1.35
N PHE A 81 -6.40 3.53 -0.82
CA PHE A 81 -5.92 2.74 0.31
C PHE A 81 -5.01 3.55 1.22
N ALA A 82 -4.96 3.16 2.48
CA ALA A 82 -4.04 3.66 3.47
C ALA A 82 -2.88 2.68 3.62
N THR A 83 -1.64 3.17 3.57
CA THR A 83 -0.47 2.32 3.81
C THR A 83 -0.36 1.91 5.27
N GLY A 84 0.00 0.65 5.52
CA GLY A 84 0.24 0.11 6.85
C GLY A 84 1.38 0.78 7.63
N CYS A 85 2.18 1.63 6.96
CA CYS A 85 3.28 2.36 7.59
C CYS A 85 2.80 3.37 8.64
N ALA A 86 1.70 4.11 8.39
CA ALA A 86 1.17 5.13 9.30
C ALA A 86 -0.33 5.37 9.06
N LEU A 87 -1.16 4.41 9.43
CA LEU A 87 -2.60 4.54 9.34
C LEU A 87 -3.25 4.60 10.74
N PHE A 88 -4.28 5.40 10.84
CA PHE A 88 -5.19 5.47 11.98
C PHE A 88 -6.52 4.81 11.60
N VAL A 89 -7.05 3.95 12.46
CA VAL A 89 -8.30 3.24 12.21
C VAL A 89 -9.24 3.45 13.39
N LYS A 90 -10.47 3.85 13.12
CA LYS A 90 -11.51 3.85 14.15
C LYS A 90 -11.81 2.41 14.58
N ARG A 91 -11.97 2.19 15.88
CA ARG A 91 -12.25 0.88 16.46
C ARG A 91 -13.48 0.21 15.81
N VAL A 92 -14.54 0.97 15.56
CA VAL A 92 -15.76 0.47 14.90
C VAL A 92 -15.47 -0.18 13.53
N VAL A 93 -14.46 0.27 12.79
CA VAL A 93 -14.07 -0.33 11.51
C VAL A 93 -13.54 -1.74 11.73
N THR A 94 -12.61 -1.92 12.68
CA THR A 94 -12.05 -3.25 12.97
C THR A 94 -13.07 -4.20 13.60
N GLU A 95 -14.01 -3.70 14.36
CA GLU A 95 -15.15 -4.47 14.89
C GLU A 95 -16.10 -4.93 13.76
N HIS A 96 -16.29 -4.10 12.73
CA HIS A 96 -17.19 -4.41 11.62
C HIS A 96 -16.54 -5.34 10.55
N ILE A 97 -15.29 -5.07 10.16
CA ILE A 97 -14.65 -5.79 9.05
C ILE A 97 -13.53 -6.74 9.47
N GLY A 98 -13.22 -6.82 10.77
CA GLY A 98 -12.07 -7.55 11.28
C GLY A 98 -10.75 -6.81 11.07
N ILE A 99 -9.64 -7.49 11.35
CA ILE A 99 -8.27 -6.98 11.22
C ILE A 99 -7.65 -7.35 9.86
N LEU A 100 -6.32 -7.19 9.71
CA LEU A 100 -5.57 -7.59 8.51
C LEU A 100 -5.75 -9.09 8.20
N ASP A 101 -5.96 -9.42 6.93
CA ASP A 101 -6.11 -10.81 6.47
C ASP A 101 -4.74 -11.51 6.40
N LYS A 102 -4.56 -12.52 7.25
CA LYS A 102 -3.32 -13.31 7.36
C LYS A 102 -2.90 -13.99 6.04
N LYS A 103 -3.82 -14.14 5.08
CA LYS A 103 -3.50 -14.69 3.75
C LYS A 103 -2.46 -13.88 3.01
N PHE A 104 -2.41 -12.56 3.21
CA PHE A 104 -1.42 -11.70 2.58
C PHE A 104 -0.04 -11.88 3.18
N PHE A 105 0.09 -11.95 4.49
CA PHE A 105 1.31 -11.99 5.29
C PHE A 105 2.15 -10.72 5.16
N LEU A 106 2.56 -10.36 3.95
CA LEU A 106 3.42 -9.22 3.65
C LEU A 106 3.03 -8.64 2.28
N TYR A 107 2.94 -7.32 2.18
CA TYR A 107 2.46 -6.53 1.03
C TYR A 107 1.00 -6.77 0.66
N SER A 108 0.31 -5.68 0.37
CA SER A 108 -1.12 -5.60 0.00
C SER A 108 -2.12 -6.00 1.09
N GLU A 109 -1.69 -6.33 2.31
CA GLU A 109 -2.60 -6.53 3.46
C GLU A 109 -3.33 -5.22 3.83
N ASP A 110 -2.66 -4.10 3.67
CA ASP A 110 -3.18 -2.74 3.87
C ASP A 110 -4.13 -2.33 2.74
N VAL A 111 -3.84 -2.72 1.51
CA VAL A 111 -4.73 -2.54 0.35
C VAL A 111 -6.02 -3.35 0.55
N ASP A 112 -5.91 -4.63 0.93
CA ASP A 112 -7.08 -5.48 1.23
C ASP A 112 -7.94 -4.90 2.35
N PHE A 113 -7.31 -4.48 3.45
CA PHE A 113 -8.00 -3.88 4.58
C PHE A 113 -8.75 -2.61 4.17
N SER A 114 -8.10 -1.75 3.40
CA SER A 114 -8.66 -0.53 2.86
C SER A 114 -9.87 -0.80 1.95
N LEU A 115 -9.76 -1.78 1.04
CA LEU A 115 -10.84 -2.16 0.14
C LEU A 115 -12.03 -2.78 0.89
N ARG A 116 -11.79 -3.58 1.96
CA ARG A 116 -12.87 -4.07 2.84
C ARG A 116 -13.57 -2.91 3.54
N ALA A 117 -12.83 -1.95 4.06
CA ALA A 117 -13.39 -0.77 4.71
C ALA A 117 -14.26 0.05 3.74
N LYS A 118 -13.76 0.32 2.52
CA LYS A 118 -14.54 1.01 1.47
C LYS A 118 -15.81 0.24 1.10
N LYS A 119 -15.73 -1.09 0.96
CA LYS A 119 -16.90 -1.93 0.68
C LYS A 119 -17.94 -1.90 1.81
N ALA A 120 -17.50 -1.71 3.04
CA ALA A 120 -18.36 -1.54 4.22
C ALA A 120 -18.91 -0.11 4.38
N GLY A 121 -18.61 0.81 3.44
CA GLY A 121 -19.11 2.18 3.41
C GLY A 121 -18.24 3.22 4.12
N TYR A 122 -17.02 2.85 4.55
CA TYR A 122 -16.10 3.79 5.17
C TYR A 122 -15.22 4.51 4.16
N ASN A 123 -14.96 5.78 4.41
CA ASN A 123 -13.99 6.59 3.68
C ASN A 123 -12.59 6.45 4.28
N ILE A 124 -11.58 6.60 3.43
CA ILE A 124 -10.17 6.65 3.80
C ILE A 124 -9.70 8.09 3.54
N LEU A 125 -9.33 8.80 4.60
CA LEU A 125 -8.91 10.19 4.51
C LEU A 125 -7.38 10.28 4.46
N PHE A 126 -6.86 11.04 3.53
CA PHE A 126 -5.47 11.49 3.53
C PHE A 126 -5.40 12.82 4.28
N VAL A 127 -4.53 12.89 5.29
CA VAL A 127 -4.39 14.04 6.21
C VAL A 127 -2.98 14.61 6.02
N PRO A 128 -2.80 15.57 5.11
CA PRO A 128 -1.48 16.11 4.76
C PRO A 128 -0.80 16.84 5.91
N GLU A 129 -1.56 17.35 6.89
CA GLU A 129 -1.03 17.99 8.09
C GLU A 129 -0.42 17.01 9.10
N SER A 130 -0.77 15.73 9.00
CA SER A 130 -0.15 14.66 9.77
C SER A 130 1.08 14.14 9.03
N ILE A 131 2.26 14.45 9.54
CA ILE A 131 3.54 14.17 8.88
C ILE A 131 4.30 13.07 9.63
N VAL A 132 4.84 12.12 8.85
CA VAL A 132 5.69 11.03 9.32
C VAL A 132 6.91 10.89 8.41
N TRP A 133 8.06 10.49 8.94
CA TRP A 133 9.25 10.12 8.18
C TRP A 133 9.45 8.61 8.24
N HIS A 134 9.62 8.00 7.08
CA HIS A 134 9.82 6.56 6.93
C HIS A 134 11.28 6.24 6.62
N MET A 135 11.90 5.41 7.47
CA MET A 135 13.22 4.83 7.19
C MET A 135 13.06 3.67 6.19
N ASN A 136 13.32 3.97 4.93
CA ASN A 136 13.23 2.96 3.87
C ASN A 136 14.29 1.86 4.09
N GLY A 137 13.85 0.59 4.00
CA GLY A 137 14.76 -0.56 4.11
C GLY A 137 14.97 -1.13 5.52
N GLY A 138 14.37 -0.54 6.58
CA GLY A 138 14.54 -1.01 7.95
C GLY A 138 13.77 -2.27 8.34
N SER A 139 12.69 -2.60 7.62
CA SER A 139 11.72 -3.60 8.09
C SER A 139 11.80 -4.96 7.39
N VAL A 140 12.43 -5.07 6.25
CA VAL A 140 12.48 -6.32 5.47
C VAL A 140 13.89 -6.60 4.99
N SER A 141 14.46 -7.70 5.41
CA SER A 141 15.76 -8.20 4.90
C SER A 141 15.67 -8.37 3.37
N GLY A 142 16.48 -7.63 2.63
CA GLY A 142 16.59 -7.74 1.18
C GLY A 142 16.26 -6.49 0.37
N GLY A 143 15.57 -5.49 0.95
CA GLY A 143 15.30 -4.22 0.26
C GLY A 143 14.39 -4.33 -0.97
N ALA A 144 14.33 -3.25 -1.75
CA ALA A 144 13.58 -3.19 -3.00
C ALA A 144 14.15 -4.16 -4.04
N GLY A 145 13.27 -4.95 -4.69
CA GLY A 145 13.66 -5.96 -5.69
C GLY A 145 14.07 -7.31 -5.09
N SER A 146 14.01 -7.50 -3.76
CA SER A 146 14.34 -8.79 -3.14
C SER A 146 13.40 -9.91 -3.62
N LYS A 147 13.88 -11.16 -3.58
CA LYS A 147 13.07 -12.36 -3.85
C LYS A 147 11.78 -12.36 -3.00
N LEU A 148 11.88 -11.97 -1.74
CA LEU A 148 10.75 -11.87 -0.81
C LEU A 148 9.69 -10.90 -1.34
N GLN A 149 10.11 -9.71 -1.76
CA GLN A 149 9.21 -8.70 -2.31
C GLN A 149 8.58 -9.18 -3.62
N GLN A 150 9.37 -9.68 -4.56
CA GLN A 150 8.88 -10.19 -5.84
C GLN A 150 7.81 -11.27 -5.64
N TYR A 151 8.07 -12.24 -4.75
CA TYR A 151 7.14 -13.32 -4.46
C TYR A 151 5.80 -12.81 -3.92
N TYR A 152 5.83 -12.06 -2.79
CA TYR A 152 4.58 -11.63 -2.16
C TYR A 152 3.83 -10.61 -2.99
N GLN A 153 4.50 -9.68 -3.64
CA GLN A 153 3.85 -8.71 -4.52
C GLN A 153 3.17 -9.41 -5.69
N THR A 154 3.81 -10.37 -6.32
CA THR A 154 3.22 -11.14 -7.43
C THR A 154 1.99 -11.92 -6.97
N ARG A 155 2.12 -12.74 -5.92
CA ARG A 155 1.01 -13.56 -5.41
C ARG A 155 -0.17 -12.69 -4.97
N ASN A 156 0.11 -11.66 -4.20
CA ASN A 156 -0.92 -10.82 -3.59
C ASN A 156 -1.58 -9.87 -4.60
N ARG A 157 -0.85 -9.42 -5.63
CA ARG A 157 -1.43 -8.68 -6.77
C ARG A 157 -2.51 -9.49 -7.46
N ILE A 158 -2.27 -10.77 -7.72
CA ILE A 158 -3.28 -11.67 -8.31
C ILE A 158 -4.45 -11.82 -7.33
N LEU A 159 -4.18 -12.04 -6.03
CA LEU A 159 -5.22 -12.22 -5.02
C LEU A 159 -6.13 -10.98 -4.89
N ILE A 160 -5.58 -9.77 -4.83
CA ILE A 160 -6.36 -8.51 -4.83
C ILE A 160 -7.22 -8.41 -6.08
N SER A 161 -6.64 -8.67 -7.24
CA SER A 161 -7.32 -8.54 -8.52
C SER A 161 -8.50 -9.52 -8.66
N ILE A 162 -8.34 -10.75 -8.22
CA ILE A 162 -9.41 -11.76 -8.23
C ILE A 162 -10.49 -11.43 -7.20
N ARG A 163 -10.11 -10.91 -6.03
CA ARG A 163 -11.04 -10.61 -4.93
C ARG A 163 -11.90 -9.38 -5.20
N TYR A 164 -11.30 -8.32 -5.78
CA TYR A 164 -11.94 -7.00 -5.89
C TYR A 164 -12.10 -6.48 -7.31
N GLY A 165 -11.35 -7.00 -8.25
CA GLY A 165 -11.36 -6.54 -9.63
C GLY A 165 -12.65 -6.88 -10.38
N SER A 166 -12.99 -6.05 -11.37
CA SER A 166 -14.02 -6.34 -12.37
C SER A 166 -13.67 -7.60 -13.17
N PHE A 167 -14.61 -8.09 -13.96
CA PHE A 167 -14.35 -9.23 -14.87
C PHE A 167 -13.14 -8.98 -15.78
N ARG A 168 -13.02 -7.75 -16.33
CA ARG A 168 -11.87 -7.36 -17.15
C ARG A 168 -10.55 -7.41 -16.36
N ASN A 169 -10.56 -6.92 -15.10
CA ASN A 169 -9.36 -6.97 -14.25
C ASN A 169 -8.97 -8.42 -13.92
N LYS A 170 -9.93 -9.32 -13.73
CA LYS A 170 -9.66 -10.75 -13.51
C LYS A 170 -9.01 -11.40 -14.73
N LEU A 171 -9.46 -11.05 -15.95
CA LEU A 171 -8.80 -11.50 -17.18
C LEU A 171 -7.38 -10.93 -17.32
N THR A 172 -7.18 -9.66 -16.97
CA THR A 172 -5.84 -9.05 -16.94
C THR A 172 -4.94 -9.76 -15.92
N ALA A 173 -5.48 -10.11 -14.73
CA ALA A 173 -4.74 -10.86 -13.72
C ALA A 173 -4.32 -12.26 -14.21
N LEU A 174 -5.18 -12.94 -14.96
CA LEU A 174 -4.84 -14.23 -15.58
C LEU A 174 -3.73 -14.08 -16.62
N ARG A 175 -3.83 -13.08 -17.50
CA ARG A 175 -2.77 -12.78 -18.48
C ARG A 175 -1.45 -12.42 -17.79
N PHE A 176 -1.50 -11.59 -16.75
CA PHE A 176 -0.34 -11.27 -15.92
C PHE A 176 0.26 -12.54 -15.31
N ALA A 177 -0.54 -13.41 -14.72
CA ALA A 177 -0.07 -14.66 -14.13
C ALA A 177 0.61 -15.57 -15.16
N ILE A 178 0.03 -15.75 -16.35
CA ILE A 178 0.60 -16.56 -17.43
C ILE A 178 1.94 -15.95 -17.89
N ASN A 179 1.97 -14.64 -18.18
CA ASN A 179 3.21 -13.98 -18.60
C ASN A 179 4.31 -14.07 -17.54
N THR A 180 3.96 -13.85 -16.26
CA THR A 180 4.91 -13.93 -15.14
C THR A 180 5.40 -15.35 -14.91
N PHE A 181 4.55 -16.36 -15.10
CA PHE A 181 4.96 -17.76 -15.02
C PHE A 181 5.97 -18.13 -16.13
N LEU A 182 5.80 -17.61 -17.34
CA LEU A 182 6.69 -17.91 -18.47
C LEU A 182 8.00 -17.10 -18.40
N ASN A 183 7.94 -15.82 -18.05
CA ASN A 183 9.03 -14.87 -18.24
C ASN A 183 9.56 -14.24 -16.93
N GLY A 184 8.91 -14.47 -15.79
CA GLY A 184 9.30 -13.88 -14.50
C GLY A 184 10.48 -14.57 -13.84
N SER A 185 10.96 -13.99 -12.75
CA SER A 185 11.97 -14.61 -11.87
C SER A 185 11.42 -15.85 -11.16
N ASP A 186 12.28 -16.66 -10.60
CA ASP A 186 11.86 -17.87 -9.85
C ASP A 186 10.95 -17.52 -8.66
N ALA A 187 11.21 -16.39 -8.00
CA ALA A 187 10.38 -15.91 -6.91
C ALA A 187 8.97 -15.51 -7.39
N GLU A 188 8.89 -14.83 -8.53
CA GLU A 188 7.60 -14.45 -9.14
C GLU A 188 6.82 -15.67 -9.63
N ARG A 189 7.50 -16.61 -10.30
CA ARG A 189 6.91 -17.89 -10.74
C ARG A 189 6.34 -18.66 -9.55
N LYS A 190 7.12 -18.75 -8.46
CA LYS A 190 6.64 -19.37 -7.21
C LYS A 190 5.41 -18.64 -6.66
N GLY A 191 5.38 -17.31 -6.71
CA GLY A 191 4.23 -16.50 -6.29
C GLY A 191 2.96 -16.84 -7.09
N VAL A 192 3.08 -16.97 -8.42
CA VAL A 192 1.99 -17.41 -9.29
C VAL A 192 1.53 -18.83 -8.94
N MET A 193 2.46 -19.78 -8.82
CA MET A 193 2.14 -21.17 -8.47
C MET A 193 1.41 -21.27 -7.12
N ASP A 194 1.93 -20.61 -6.08
CA ASP A 194 1.35 -20.67 -4.75
C ASP A 194 -0.05 -20.00 -4.69
N PHE A 195 -0.32 -19.00 -5.54
CA PHE A 195 -1.67 -18.47 -5.72
C PHE A 195 -2.64 -19.54 -6.23
N PHE A 196 -2.31 -20.25 -7.31
CA PHE A 196 -3.18 -21.26 -7.89
C PHE A 196 -3.30 -22.50 -7.01
N LEU A 197 -2.27 -22.83 -6.25
CA LEU A 197 -2.28 -23.91 -5.26
C LEU A 197 -2.94 -23.50 -3.92
N MET A 198 -3.48 -22.27 -3.84
CA MET A 198 -4.10 -21.69 -2.63
C MET A 198 -3.17 -21.67 -1.41
N ARG A 199 -1.87 -21.60 -1.60
CA ARG A 199 -0.85 -21.51 -0.55
C ARG A 199 -0.67 -20.06 -0.11
N PHE A 200 -1.52 -19.65 0.80
CA PHE A 200 -1.50 -18.27 1.35
C PHE A 200 -0.76 -18.19 2.69
N GLY A 201 -0.67 -16.97 3.24
CA GLY A 201 0.05 -16.69 4.47
C GLY A 201 1.56 -16.70 4.27
N LYS A 202 2.30 -16.92 5.37
CA LYS A 202 3.77 -17.00 5.35
C LYS A 202 4.21 -18.29 4.64
N GLN A 203 5.07 -18.14 3.63
CA GLN A 203 5.65 -19.25 2.88
C GLN A 203 7.17 -19.18 2.91
N PRO A 204 7.85 -20.33 2.89
CA PRO A 204 9.30 -20.35 2.71
C PRO A 204 9.65 -19.87 1.30
N ILE A 205 10.60 -18.95 1.21
CA ILE A 205 11.13 -18.42 -0.04
C ILE A 205 12.60 -18.83 -0.10
N VAL A 206 12.90 -19.67 -1.04
CA VAL A 206 14.25 -20.22 -1.29
C VAL A 206 15.01 -19.34 -2.27
#